data_533b3027c587b449306f41e55a8c6a54
#
_entry.id   533b3027c587b449306f41e55a8c6a54
#
_cell.length_a   1.000
_cell.length_b   1.000
_cell.length_c   1.000
_cell.angle_alpha   90.00
_cell.angle_beta   90.00
_cell.angle_gamma   90.00
#
_symmetry.space_group_name_H-M   'P 1'
#
loop_
_entity.id
_entity.type
_entity.pdbx_description
1 polymer ?
#
loop_
_entity_poly.entity_id
_entity_poly.type
_entity_poly.pdbx_seq_one_letter_code
_entity_poly.pdbx_strand_id
1 'polypeptide(L)'
;MNTYVLCLKLINKPCLVVGGGDVAERKVQTLHAAGARITVIACEINAKLRQFTEEHAIALLVREVREEDFKEKLLIIAATDDRETNRWIAEQARRAGALVNVVDSPEESDFYVPATFSRGDLTIAIATNGKIPALSRRIREQLEEQFGNEYESYLQLLEPAREAIYKYSAYTADGKIRLIEELLDLPLLRLLKEGKQDEARQIIQAFLKTHGV
;
A
#
# COMPACT_ATOMS: atom_id res chain seq x y z
N MET A 1 2.28 7.31 21.96
CA MET A 1 3.21 6.98 20.87
C MET A 1 2.95 7.97 19.74
N ASN A 2 3.96 8.70 19.31
CA ASN A 2 3.84 9.62 18.18
C ASN A 2 4.27 8.85 16.93
N THR A 3 3.37 8.70 15.95
CA THR A 3 3.67 7.99 14.71
C THR A 3 3.71 8.96 13.53
N TYR A 4 4.60 8.69 12.59
CA TYR A 4 4.69 9.41 11.33
C TYR A 4 4.08 8.55 10.21
N VAL A 5 3.07 9.10 9.52
CA VAL A 5 2.39 8.37 8.43
C VAL A 5 3.16 8.57 7.14
N LEU A 6 3.50 7.49 6.46
CA LEU A 6 4.22 7.51 5.19
C LEU A 6 3.69 6.43 4.23
N CYS A 7 3.87 6.65 2.94
CA CYS A 7 3.66 5.65 1.89
C CYS A 7 5.03 5.11 1.45
N LEU A 8 5.28 3.83 1.74
CA LEU A 8 6.54 3.18 1.44
C LEU A 8 6.51 2.55 0.04
N LYS A 9 7.42 2.95 -0.84
CA LYS A 9 7.57 2.34 -2.17
C LYS A 9 8.41 1.06 -2.07
N LEU A 10 7.77 -0.09 -2.28
CA LEU A 10 8.40 -1.40 -2.13
C LEU A 10 8.76 -2.10 -3.44
N ILE A 11 8.52 -1.49 -4.60
CA ILE A 11 8.83 -2.11 -5.91
C ILE A 11 10.29 -2.57 -5.92
N ASN A 12 10.50 -3.88 -6.11
CA ASN A 12 11.80 -4.56 -6.12
C ASN A 12 12.64 -4.41 -4.82
N LYS A 13 12.05 -3.90 -3.73
CA LYS A 13 12.76 -3.79 -2.45
C LYS A 13 12.80 -5.13 -1.73
N PRO A 14 13.94 -5.53 -1.17
CA PRO A 14 14.09 -6.81 -0.48
C PRO A 14 13.35 -6.78 0.87
N CYS A 15 12.40 -7.70 1.02
CA CYS A 15 11.62 -7.90 2.24
C CYS A 15 11.75 -9.33 2.72
N LEU A 16 11.76 -9.54 4.04
CA LEU A 16 11.80 -10.84 4.68
C LEU A 16 10.53 -11.04 5.51
N VAL A 17 9.91 -12.20 5.38
CA VAL A 17 8.83 -12.65 6.28
C VAL A 17 9.29 -13.93 6.96
N VAL A 18 9.32 -13.91 8.29
CA VAL A 18 9.66 -15.07 9.10
C VAL A 18 8.38 -15.58 9.77
N GLY A 19 7.98 -16.80 9.39
CA GLY A 19 6.74 -17.43 9.81
C GLY A 19 5.99 -18.05 8.64
N GLY A 20 5.17 -19.07 8.88
CA GLY A 20 4.48 -19.86 7.85
C GLY A 20 2.98 -20.02 8.05
N GLY A 21 2.40 -19.33 9.04
CA GLY A 21 0.97 -19.36 9.35
C GLY A 21 0.14 -18.34 8.59
N ASP A 22 -1.17 -18.23 8.91
CA ASP A 22 -2.14 -17.35 8.25
C ASP A 22 -1.78 -15.86 8.34
N VAL A 23 -1.09 -15.45 9.40
CA VAL A 23 -0.64 -14.06 9.55
C VAL A 23 0.48 -13.76 8.56
N ALA A 24 1.47 -14.66 8.46
CA ALA A 24 2.56 -14.54 7.50
C ALA A 24 2.02 -14.51 6.07
N GLU A 25 1.06 -15.39 5.73
CA GLU A 25 0.39 -15.42 4.42
C GLU A 25 -0.18 -14.05 4.05
N ARG A 26 -1.01 -13.44 4.90
CA ARG A 26 -1.59 -12.12 4.67
C ARG A 26 -0.52 -11.03 4.46
N LYS A 27 0.57 -11.09 5.23
CA LYS A 27 1.69 -10.16 5.08
C LYS A 27 2.42 -10.34 3.76
N VAL A 28 2.65 -11.58 3.34
CA VAL A 28 3.27 -11.90 2.05
C VAL A 28 2.40 -11.39 0.91
N GLN A 29 1.09 -11.64 0.93
CA GLN A 29 0.16 -11.13 -0.08
C GLN A 29 0.18 -9.59 -0.19
N THR A 30 0.18 -8.90 0.96
CA THR A 30 0.24 -7.42 0.98
C THR A 30 1.55 -6.88 0.43
N LEU A 31 2.68 -7.48 0.80
CA LEU A 31 4.00 -7.10 0.30
C LEU A 31 4.14 -7.40 -1.21
N HIS A 32 3.59 -8.54 -1.66
CA HIS A 32 3.57 -8.91 -3.07
C HIS A 32 2.76 -7.90 -3.91
N ALA A 33 1.57 -7.53 -3.46
CA ALA A 33 0.75 -6.50 -4.10
C ALA A 33 1.46 -5.13 -4.18
N ALA A 34 2.35 -4.83 -3.23
CA ALA A 34 3.21 -3.64 -3.25
C ALA A 34 4.47 -3.79 -4.12
N GLY A 35 4.64 -4.91 -4.82
CA GLY A 35 5.77 -5.18 -5.72
C GLY A 35 7.10 -5.50 -5.01
N ALA A 36 7.07 -5.89 -3.74
CA ALA A 36 8.27 -6.23 -2.98
C ALA A 36 8.93 -7.52 -3.50
N ARG A 37 10.26 -7.59 -3.41
CA ARG A 37 11.01 -8.83 -3.59
C ARG A 37 11.07 -9.57 -2.26
N ILE A 38 10.24 -10.59 -2.13
CA ILE A 38 9.98 -11.27 -0.86
C ILE A 38 10.83 -12.53 -0.72
N THR A 39 11.35 -12.77 0.47
CA THR A 39 11.84 -14.07 0.94
C THR A 39 10.98 -14.48 2.12
N VAL A 40 10.49 -15.71 2.12
CA VAL A 40 9.77 -16.32 3.25
C VAL A 40 10.66 -17.36 3.89
N ILE A 41 10.78 -17.33 5.22
CA ILE A 41 11.52 -18.34 6.00
C ILE A 41 10.60 -18.89 7.10
N ALA A 42 10.41 -20.18 7.14
CA ALA A 42 9.58 -20.84 8.14
C ALA A 42 9.98 -22.32 8.30
N CYS A 43 9.94 -22.86 9.51
CA CYS A 43 10.12 -24.30 9.74
C CYS A 43 8.91 -25.08 9.24
N GLU A 44 7.71 -24.53 9.45
CA GLU A 44 6.45 -25.09 8.99
C GLU A 44 5.69 -24.03 8.19
N ILE A 45 4.99 -24.44 7.15
CA ILE A 45 4.25 -23.53 6.27
C ILE A 45 2.87 -24.11 5.97
N ASN A 46 1.84 -23.28 6.06
CA ASN A 46 0.49 -23.68 5.68
C ASN A 46 0.37 -23.87 4.15
N ALA A 47 -0.61 -24.68 3.73
CA ALA A 47 -0.79 -25.04 2.33
C ALA A 47 -1.07 -23.83 1.43
N LYS A 48 -1.81 -22.83 1.92
CA LYS A 48 -2.17 -21.62 1.16
C LYS A 48 -0.96 -20.75 0.89
N LEU A 49 -0.12 -20.51 1.91
CA LEU A 49 1.10 -19.72 1.73
C LEU A 49 2.09 -20.44 0.81
N ARG A 50 2.22 -21.77 0.92
CA ARG A 50 3.04 -22.57 0.01
C ARG A 50 2.57 -22.41 -1.43
N GLN A 51 1.29 -22.62 -1.68
CA GLN A 51 0.70 -22.44 -3.01
C GLN A 51 0.95 -21.02 -3.54
N PHE A 52 0.71 -19.99 -2.72
CA PHE A 52 0.92 -18.59 -3.11
C PHE A 52 2.38 -18.31 -3.47
N THR A 53 3.34 -18.85 -2.70
CA THR A 53 4.77 -18.66 -3.00
C THR A 53 5.18 -19.34 -4.32
N GLU A 54 4.63 -20.51 -4.62
CA GLU A 54 4.87 -21.24 -5.87
C GLU A 54 4.27 -20.49 -7.08
N GLU A 55 3.00 -20.06 -6.99
CA GLU A 55 2.30 -19.34 -8.07
C GLU A 55 2.97 -18.01 -8.44
N HIS A 56 3.57 -17.33 -7.47
CA HIS A 56 4.17 -16.01 -7.68
C HIS A 56 5.70 -16.01 -7.68
N ALA A 57 6.32 -17.20 -7.73
CA ALA A 57 7.78 -17.39 -7.72
C ALA A 57 8.49 -16.65 -6.56
N ILE A 58 7.85 -16.64 -5.37
CA ILE A 58 8.41 -16.06 -4.16
C ILE A 58 9.40 -17.05 -3.53
N ALA A 59 10.59 -16.56 -3.15
CA ALA A 59 11.59 -17.38 -2.49
C ALA A 59 11.10 -17.91 -1.13
N LEU A 60 11.01 -19.23 -1.00
CA LEU A 60 10.61 -19.93 0.22
C LEU A 60 11.75 -20.81 0.71
N LEU A 61 12.18 -20.61 1.96
CA LEU A 61 13.20 -21.39 2.63
C LEU A 61 12.58 -22.10 3.84
N VAL A 62 12.43 -23.41 3.75
CA VAL A 62 11.86 -24.24 4.84
C VAL A 62 12.98 -24.63 5.80
N ARG A 63 13.26 -23.75 6.74
CA ARG A 63 14.28 -23.89 7.79
C ARG A 63 14.14 -22.80 8.85
N GLU A 64 14.91 -22.90 9.91
CA GLU A 64 15.08 -21.80 10.85
C GLU A 64 15.76 -20.58 10.21
N VAL A 65 15.37 -19.39 10.68
CA VAL A 65 15.97 -18.13 10.28
C VAL A 65 17.38 -18.00 10.91
N ARG A 66 18.31 -17.37 10.18
CA ARG A 66 19.70 -17.18 10.58
C ARG A 66 20.11 -15.71 10.47
N GLU A 67 21.21 -15.33 11.13
CA GLU A 67 21.71 -13.94 11.09
C GLU A 67 21.99 -13.41 9.68
N GLU A 68 22.48 -14.27 8.78
CA GLU A 68 22.73 -13.89 7.40
C GLU A 68 21.49 -13.50 6.60
N ASP A 69 20.29 -13.95 6.99
CA ASP A 69 19.02 -13.71 6.30
C ASP A 69 18.56 -12.25 6.42
N PHE A 70 19.04 -11.53 7.42
CA PHE A 70 18.68 -10.14 7.68
C PHE A 70 19.45 -9.13 6.81
N LYS A 71 20.56 -9.56 6.22
CA LYS A 71 21.43 -8.67 5.42
C LYS A 71 20.67 -8.11 4.23
N GLU A 72 20.88 -6.81 3.99
CA GLU A 72 20.32 -6.09 2.84
C GLU A 72 18.77 -6.10 2.76
N LYS A 73 18.08 -6.37 3.85
CA LYS A 73 16.62 -6.25 3.88
C LYS A 73 16.20 -4.83 4.23
N LEU A 74 15.20 -4.32 3.51
CA LEU A 74 14.58 -3.04 3.85
C LEU A 74 13.55 -3.20 4.97
N LEU A 75 12.77 -4.28 4.89
CA LEU A 75 11.64 -4.51 5.77
C LEU A 75 11.57 -5.99 6.16
N ILE A 76 11.29 -6.23 7.44
CA ILE A 76 11.20 -7.57 8.01
C ILE A 76 9.90 -7.69 8.79
N ILE A 77 9.20 -8.80 8.59
CA ILE A 77 8.01 -9.19 9.36
C ILE A 77 8.35 -10.42 10.19
N ALA A 78 8.26 -10.29 11.50
CA ALA A 78 8.34 -11.41 12.45
C ALA A 78 6.91 -11.89 12.76
N ALA A 79 6.56 -13.06 12.26
CA ALA A 79 5.21 -13.64 12.34
C ALA A 79 5.27 -15.12 12.73
N THR A 80 6.16 -15.48 13.65
CA THR A 80 6.21 -16.82 14.25
C THR A 80 5.32 -16.91 15.48
N ASP A 81 5.00 -18.12 15.93
CA ASP A 81 4.22 -18.35 17.16
C ASP A 81 5.08 -18.24 18.42
N ASP A 82 6.41 -18.16 18.27
CA ASP A 82 7.36 -18.04 19.38
C ASP A 82 7.80 -16.59 19.62
N ARG A 83 7.44 -16.06 20.79
CA ARG A 83 7.76 -14.67 21.18
C ARG A 83 9.26 -14.40 21.31
N GLU A 84 10.04 -15.38 21.80
CA GLU A 84 11.49 -15.19 21.95
C GLU A 84 12.17 -15.11 20.59
N THR A 85 11.77 -15.96 19.67
CA THR A 85 12.21 -15.90 18.26
C THR A 85 11.83 -14.55 17.63
N ASN A 86 10.60 -14.09 17.83
CA ASN A 86 10.16 -12.80 17.27
C ASN A 86 10.96 -11.62 17.83
N ARG A 87 11.28 -11.64 19.13
CA ARG A 87 12.15 -10.64 19.76
C ARG A 87 13.56 -10.67 19.19
N TRP A 88 14.13 -11.86 19.08
CA TRP A 88 15.45 -12.02 18.48
C TRP A 88 15.48 -11.51 17.03
N ILE A 89 14.45 -11.83 16.22
CA ILE A 89 14.29 -11.30 14.86
C ILE A 89 14.29 -9.78 14.86
N ALA A 90 13.55 -9.15 15.77
CA ALA A 90 13.50 -7.69 15.86
C ALA A 90 14.88 -7.07 16.19
N GLU A 91 15.63 -7.69 17.09
CA GLU A 91 17.00 -7.25 17.41
C GLU A 91 17.93 -7.38 16.20
N GLN A 92 17.91 -8.53 15.50
CA GLN A 92 18.74 -8.74 14.31
C GLN A 92 18.36 -7.78 13.17
N ALA A 93 17.06 -7.56 12.95
CA ALA A 93 16.56 -6.61 11.96
C ALA A 93 17.13 -5.20 12.19
N ARG A 94 17.06 -4.71 13.44
CA ARG A 94 17.59 -3.38 13.81
C ARG A 94 19.10 -3.31 13.66
N ARG A 95 19.83 -4.37 14.02
CA ARG A 95 21.31 -4.45 13.81
C ARG A 95 21.66 -4.38 12.32
N ALA A 96 20.82 -4.96 11.47
CA ALA A 96 20.98 -4.92 10.01
C ALA A 96 20.50 -3.59 9.37
N GLY A 97 19.92 -2.67 10.15
CA GLY A 97 19.38 -1.40 9.66
C GLY A 97 18.03 -1.55 8.93
N ALA A 98 17.33 -2.67 9.10
CA ALA A 98 16.02 -2.91 8.52
C ALA A 98 14.89 -2.46 9.46
N LEU A 99 13.77 -2.03 8.88
CA LEU A 99 12.53 -1.79 9.63
C LEU A 99 11.86 -3.12 9.98
N VAL A 100 11.40 -3.29 11.21
CA VAL A 100 10.75 -4.52 11.65
C VAL A 100 9.31 -4.29 12.14
N ASN A 101 8.42 -5.19 11.74
CA ASN A 101 7.10 -5.36 12.34
C ASN A 101 7.02 -6.73 13.01
N VAL A 102 6.81 -6.72 14.30
CA VAL A 102 6.56 -7.94 15.11
C VAL A 102 5.06 -8.08 15.28
N VAL A 103 4.51 -9.19 14.81
CA VAL A 103 3.07 -9.43 14.90
C VAL A 103 2.66 -9.51 16.38
N ASP A 104 1.55 -8.82 16.71
CA ASP A 104 0.97 -8.73 18.04
C ASP A 104 1.90 -8.11 19.13
N SER A 105 3.00 -7.45 18.73
CA SER A 105 3.91 -6.74 19.64
C SER A 105 4.24 -5.33 19.13
N PRO A 106 3.37 -4.34 19.42
CA PRO A 106 3.60 -2.95 19.01
C PRO A 106 4.88 -2.34 19.61
N GLU A 107 5.26 -2.73 20.82
CA GLU A 107 6.46 -2.22 21.51
C GLU A 107 7.75 -2.69 20.85
N GLU A 108 7.72 -3.86 20.23
CA GLU A 108 8.86 -4.47 19.54
C GLU A 108 8.89 -4.13 18.04
N SER A 109 7.91 -3.36 17.57
CA SER A 109 7.77 -2.96 16.15
C SER A 109 8.26 -1.54 15.91
N ASP A 110 8.95 -1.32 14.78
CA ASP A 110 9.33 0.02 14.32
C ASP A 110 8.18 0.67 13.54
N PHE A 111 7.27 -0.12 12.98
CA PHE A 111 6.07 0.32 12.26
C PHE A 111 4.92 -0.65 12.44
N TYR A 112 3.73 -0.19 12.13
CA TYR A 112 2.55 -1.05 11.95
C TYR A 112 1.83 -0.70 10.65
N VAL A 113 1.12 -1.68 10.11
CA VAL A 113 0.32 -1.49 8.91
C VAL A 113 -1.08 -1.03 9.32
N PRO A 114 -1.53 0.16 8.90
CA PRO A 114 -2.86 0.66 9.22
C PRO A 114 -3.96 -0.16 8.54
N ALA A 115 -5.21 0.03 8.92
CA ALA A 115 -6.34 -0.47 8.16
C ALA A 115 -6.41 0.31 6.84
N THR A 116 -6.35 -0.40 5.70
CA THR A 116 -6.30 0.21 4.37
C THR A 116 -7.32 -0.41 3.43
N PHE A 117 -7.73 0.37 2.43
CA PHE A 117 -8.33 -0.14 1.20
C PHE A 117 -7.88 0.74 0.03
N SER A 118 -8.00 0.20 -1.19
CA SER A 118 -7.61 0.92 -2.40
C SER A 118 -8.68 0.82 -3.48
N ARG A 119 -8.70 1.83 -4.37
CA ARG A 119 -9.47 1.88 -5.62
C ARG A 119 -8.50 2.34 -6.71
N GLY A 120 -7.90 1.37 -7.42
CA GLY A 120 -6.74 1.67 -8.26
C GLY A 120 -5.64 2.35 -7.45
N ASP A 121 -5.18 3.52 -7.89
CA ASP A 121 -4.11 4.29 -7.23
C ASP A 121 -4.58 5.11 -6.01
N LEU A 122 -5.88 5.22 -5.76
CA LEU A 122 -6.38 5.81 -4.52
C LEU A 122 -6.19 4.82 -3.37
N THR A 123 -5.40 5.19 -2.37
CA THR A 123 -5.27 4.43 -1.13
C THR A 123 -5.70 5.26 0.06
N ILE A 124 -6.58 4.71 0.89
CA ILE A 124 -7.02 5.32 2.16
C ILE A 124 -6.52 4.46 3.30
N ALA A 125 -5.82 5.08 4.25
CA ALA A 125 -5.23 4.41 5.40
C ALA A 125 -5.73 5.04 6.70
N ILE A 126 -6.19 4.20 7.64
CA ILE A 126 -6.76 4.63 8.91
C ILE A 126 -5.93 4.03 10.06
N ALA A 127 -5.39 4.89 10.89
CA ALA A 127 -4.59 4.51 12.05
C ALA A 127 -5.16 5.13 13.33
N THR A 128 -5.15 4.37 14.43
CA THR A 128 -5.49 4.83 15.78
C THR A 128 -4.30 4.74 16.73
N ASN A 129 -3.07 4.79 16.18
CA ASN A 129 -1.81 4.59 16.91
C ASN A 129 -1.79 3.27 17.70
N GLY A 130 -2.41 2.22 17.16
CA GLY A 130 -2.52 0.92 17.81
C GLY A 130 -3.51 0.85 18.99
N LYS A 131 -4.16 1.96 19.36
CA LYS A 131 -5.01 2.01 20.56
C LYS A 131 -6.32 1.22 20.40
N ILE A 132 -6.99 1.35 19.24
CA ILE A 132 -8.30 0.72 19.02
C ILE A 132 -8.36 0.18 17.57
N PRO A 133 -7.78 -1.00 17.28
CA PRO A 133 -7.77 -1.58 15.92
C PRO A 133 -9.18 -1.82 15.35
N ALA A 134 -10.15 -2.16 16.21
CA ALA A 134 -11.54 -2.35 15.81
C ALA A 134 -12.19 -1.06 15.28
N LEU A 135 -11.83 0.11 15.84
CA LEU A 135 -12.30 1.41 15.35
C LEU A 135 -11.73 1.70 13.95
N SER A 136 -10.44 1.47 13.75
CA SER A 136 -9.80 1.64 12.43
C SER A 136 -10.47 0.77 11.37
N ARG A 137 -10.80 -0.49 11.70
CA ARG A 137 -11.52 -1.40 10.82
C ARG A 137 -12.92 -0.87 10.49
N ARG A 138 -13.68 -0.45 11.50
CA ARG A 138 -15.04 0.08 11.30
C ARG A 138 -15.06 1.33 10.43
N ILE A 139 -14.11 2.26 10.66
CA ILE A 139 -14.00 3.46 9.82
C ILE A 139 -13.61 3.07 8.40
N ARG A 140 -12.70 2.11 8.21
CA ARG A 140 -12.33 1.60 6.88
C ARG A 140 -13.57 1.08 6.15
N GLU A 141 -14.38 0.24 6.78
CA GLU A 141 -15.59 -0.33 6.19
C GLU A 141 -16.60 0.77 5.77
N GLN A 142 -16.81 1.77 6.61
CA GLN A 142 -17.68 2.91 6.29
C GLN A 142 -17.16 3.74 5.11
N LEU A 143 -15.85 3.99 5.06
CA LEU A 143 -15.25 4.75 3.95
C LEU A 143 -15.22 3.91 2.66
N GLU A 144 -15.05 2.61 2.76
CA GLU A 144 -15.06 1.69 1.61
C GLU A 144 -16.39 1.68 0.87
N GLU A 145 -17.51 1.91 1.58
CA GLU A 145 -18.83 2.10 0.99
C GLU A 145 -18.99 3.46 0.30
N GLN A 146 -18.36 4.51 0.84
CA GLN A 146 -18.42 5.87 0.29
C GLN A 146 -17.53 6.06 -0.94
N PHE A 147 -16.37 5.39 -0.95
CA PHE A 147 -15.39 5.44 -2.03
C PHE A 147 -15.48 4.15 -2.87
N GLY A 148 -16.40 4.13 -3.84
CA GLY A 148 -16.63 2.97 -4.71
C GLY A 148 -15.57 2.83 -5.81
N ASN A 149 -15.78 1.85 -6.71
CA ASN A 149 -14.84 1.54 -7.80
C ASN A 149 -14.73 2.67 -8.84
N GLU A 150 -15.69 3.58 -8.90
CA GLU A 150 -15.65 4.74 -9.78
C GLU A 150 -14.44 5.65 -9.53
N TYR A 151 -13.83 5.62 -8.34
CA TYR A 151 -12.64 6.39 -8.03
C TYR A 151 -11.39 5.91 -8.78
N GLU A 152 -11.30 4.62 -9.11
CA GLU A 152 -10.25 4.10 -9.99
C GLU A 152 -10.35 4.73 -11.38
N SER A 153 -11.53 4.67 -12.00
CA SER A 153 -11.78 5.30 -13.31
C SER A 153 -11.60 6.83 -13.26
N TYR A 154 -11.97 7.45 -12.14
CA TYR A 154 -11.81 8.89 -11.95
C TYR A 154 -10.34 9.31 -11.98
N LEU A 155 -9.48 8.61 -11.24
CA LEU A 155 -8.03 8.87 -11.26
C LEU A 155 -7.43 8.64 -12.65
N GLN A 156 -7.80 7.54 -13.32
CA GLN A 156 -7.35 7.24 -14.68
C GLN A 156 -7.72 8.33 -15.70
N LEU A 157 -8.83 9.03 -15.49
CA LEU A 157 -9.23 10.15 -16.33
C LEU A 157 -8.51 11.45 -15.97
N LEU A 158 -8.26 11.70 -14.69
CA LEU A 158 -7.62 12.92 -14.22
C LEU A 158 -6.13 12.98 -14.49
N GLU A 159 -5.43 11.84 -14.41
CA GLU A 159 -3.97 11.77 -14.54
C GLU A 159 -3.47 12.35 -15.88
N PRO A 160 -3.99 11.93 -17.08
CA PRO A 160 -3.57 12.50 -18.35
C PRO A 160 -3.89 14.00 -18.47
N ALA A 161 -5.04 14.44 -17.95
CA ALA A 161 -5.43 15.85 -17.95
C ALA A 161 -4.49 16.70 -17.09
N ARG A 162 -4.17 16.20 -15.88
CA ARG A 162 -3.17 16.83 -15.01
C ARG A 162 -1.80 16.91 -15.68
N GLU A 163 -1.33 15.85 -16.33
CA GLU A 163 -0.07 15.87 -17.06
C GLU A 163 -0.06 16.92 -18.19
N ALA A 164 -1.14 17.02 -18.97
CA ALA A 164 -1.27 18.02 -20.02
C ALA A 164 -1.16 19.43 -19.45
N ILE A 165 -1.89 19.73 -18.36
CA ILE A 165 -1.82 21.02 -17.67
C ILE A 165 -0.39 21.32 -17.17
N TYR A 166 0.31 20.35 -16.59
CA TYR A 166 1.67 20.57 -16.10
C TYR A 166 2.71 20.75 -17.21
N LYS A 167 2.54 20.08 -18.35
CA LYS A 167 3.40 20.22 -19.53
C LYS A 167 3.19 21.55 -20.25
N TYR A 168 2.02 22.18 -20.11
CA TYR A 168 1.72 23.44 -20.78
C TYR A 168 2.47 24.62 -20.16
N SER A 169 3.30 25.29 -20.96
CA SER A 169 4.26 26.29 -20.47
C SER A 169 3.65 27.71 -20.26
N ALA A 170 2.45 27.96 -20.79
CA ALA A 170 1.83 29.27 -20.70
C ALA A 170 1.30 29.64 -19.31
N TYR A 171 1.10 28.67 -18.43
CA TYR A 171 0.62 28.90 -17.08
C TYR A 171 1.75 28.95 -16.06
N THR A 172 1.62 29.86 -15.09
CA THR A 172 2.44 29.89 -13.88
C THR A 172 2.12 28.67 -12.99
N ALA A 173 2.95 28.40 -11.99
CA ALA A 173 2.69 27.34 -11.03
C ALA A 173 1.32 27.46 -10.35
N ASP A 174 0.97 28.68 -9.90
CA ASP A 174 -0.33 28.96 -9.27
C ASP A 174 -1.50 28.82 -10.26
N GLY A 175 -1.30 29.19 -11.53
CA GLY A 175 -2.29 28.97 -12.58
C GLY A 175 -2.59 27.52 -12.83
N LYS A 176 -1.56 26.65 -12.82
CA LYS A 176 -1.72 25.20 -12.94
C LYS A 176 -2.47 24.59 -11.76
N ILE A 177 -2.19 25.06 -10.54
CA ILE A 177 -2.91 24.60 -9.34
C ILE A 177 -4.40 24.94 -9.46
N ARG A 178 -4.75 26.19 -9.85
CA ARG A 178 -6.15 26.58 -10.05
C ARG A 178 -6.86 25.74 -11.11
N LEU A 179 -6.20 25.49 -12.24
CA LEU A 179 -6.78 24.61 -13.27
C LEU A 179 -7.03 23.19 -12.79
N ILE A 180 -6.17 22.65 -11.92
CA ILE A 180 -6.42 21.35 -11.30
C ILE A 180 -7.63 21.40 -10.35
N GLU A 181 -7.79 22.45 -9.56
CA GLU A 181 -8.97 22.64 -8.70
C GLU A 181 -10.25 22.73 -9.54
N GLU A 182 -10.26 23.53 -10.61
CA GLU A 182 -11.39 23.61 -11.54
C GLU A 182 -11.70 22.27 -12.22
N LEU A 183 -10.67 21.48 -12.58
CA LEU A 183 -10.83 20.13 -13.13
C LEU A 183 -11.50 19.18 -12.12
N LEU A 184 -11.17 19.29 -10.83
CA LEU A 184 -11.78 18.48 -9.76
C LEU A 184 -13.23 18.86 -9.47
N ASP A 185 -13.63 20.10 -9.75
CA ASP A 185 -15.01 20.59 -9.59
C ASP A 185 -15.95 20.13 -10.72
N LEU A 186 -15.42 19.58 -11.80
CA LEU A 186 -16.24 19.02 -12.87
C LEU A 186 -17.07 17.83 -12.38
N PRO A 187 -18.29 17.58 -12.92
CA PRO A 187 -19.19 16.53 -12.44
C PRO A 187 -18.78 15.12 -12.85
N LEU A 188 -17.47 14.88 -13.00
CA LEU A 188 -16.91 13.63 -13.53
C LEU A 188 -17.25 12.42 -12.68
N LEU A 189 -17.08 12.54 -11.36
CA LEU A 189 -17.34 11.44 -10.43
C LEU A 189 -18.80 10.98 -10.47
N ARG A 190 -19.76 11.96 -10.62
CA ARG A 190 -21.18 11.63 -10.78
C ARG A 190 -21.42 10.87 -12.08
N LEU A 191 -20.85 11.32 -13.18
CA LEU A 191 -20.99 10.64 -14.48
C LEU A 191 -20.41 9.23 -14.45
N LEU A 192 -19.30 9.02 -13.79
CA LEU A 192 -18.70 7.69 -13.63
C LEU A 192 -19.57 6.77 -12.80
N LYS A 193 -20.22 7.27 -11.74
CA LYS A 193 -21.22 6.53 -10.96
C LYS A 193 -22.44 6.13 -11.80
N GLU A 194 -22.82 6.96 -12.77
CA GLU A 194 -23.90 6.68 -13.72
C GLU A 194 -23.45 5.81 -14.91
N GLY A 195 -22.18 5.37 -14.99
CA GLY A 195 -21.63 4.58 -16.08
C GLY A 195 -21.34 5.37 -17.37
N LYS A 196 -21.38 6.72 -17.33
CA LYS A 196 -21.22 7.63 -18.48
C LYS A 196 -19.77 8.03 -18.70
N GLN A 197 -18.87 7.05 -18.92
CA GLN A 197 -17.44 7.32 -19.07
C GLN A 197 -17.10 8.19 -20.27
N ASP A 198 -17.79 8.03 -21.40
CA ASP A 198 -17.52 8.81 -22.61
C ASP A 198 -17.92 10.29 -22.45
N GLU A 199 -19.05 10.57 -21.76
CA GLU A 199 -19.43 11.94 -21.43
C GLU A 199 -18.39 12.59 -20.51
N ALA A 200 -17.88 11.86 -19.52
CA ALA A 200 -16.82 12.36 -18.64
C ALA A 200 -15.53 12.70 -19.41
N ARG A 201 -15.13 11.86 -20.37
CA ARG A 201 -13.98 12.13 -21.26
C ARG A 201 -14.19 13.37 -22.11
N GLN A 202 -15.37 13.53 -22.70
CA GLN A 202 -15.70 14.70 -23.52
C GLN A 202 -15.64 15.99 -22.71
N ILE A 203 -16.12 15.98 -21.47
CA ILE A 203 -16.05 17.13 -20.58
C ILE A 203 -14.60 17.54 -20.30
N ILE A 204 -13.72 16.58 -20.00
CA ILE A 204 -12.29 16.85 -19.80
C ILE A 204 -11.65 17.43 -21.05
N GLN A 205 -11.92 16.86 -22.23
CA GLN A 205 -11.38 17.37 -23.50
C GLN A 205 -11.85 18.79 -23.79
N ALA A 206 -13.14 19.09 -23.56
CA ALA A 206 -13.68 20.42 -23.70
C ALA A 206 -13.02 21.41 -22.71
N PHE A 207 -12.84 21.00 -21.47
CA PHE A 207 -12.16 21.78 -20.45
C PHE A 207 -10.72 22.12 -20.86
N LEU A 208 -9.91 21.14 -21.24
CA LEU A 208 -8.53 21.36 -21.68
C LEU A 208 -8.49 22.31 -22.90
N LYS A 209 -9.32 22.08 -23.89
CA LYS A 209 -9.41 22.93 -25.07
C LYS A 209 -9.78 24.37 -24.73
N THR A 210 -10.70 24.59 -23.81
CA THR A 210 -11.12 25.96 -23.38
C THR A 210 -9.96 26.71 -22.73
N HIS A 211 -9.06 26.02 -22.08
CA HIS A 211 -7.88 26.58 -21.41
C HIS A 211 -6.62 26.56 -22.31
N GLY A 212 -6.74 26.11 -23.55
CA GLY A 212 -5.65 26.11 -24.52
C GLY A 212 -4.59 25.01 -24.25
N VAL A 213 -4.94 23.99 -23.48
CA VAL A 213 -4.08 22.84 -23.11
C VAL A 213 -4.28 21.68 -24.08
#